data_3847f947e3924d72748bebc1c5cc24fc
#
_entry.id   3847f947e3924d72748bebc1c5cc24fc
#
_cell.length_a   1.000
_cell.length_b   1.000
_cell.length_c   1.000
_cell.angle_alpha   90.00
_cell.angle_beta   90.00
_cell.angle_gamma   90.00
#
_symmetry.space_group_name_H-M   'P 1'
#
loop_
_entity.id
_entity.type
_entity.pdbx_description
1 polymer ?
#
loop_
_entity_poly.entity_id
_entity_poly.type
_entity_poly.pdbx_seq_one_letter_code
_entity_poly.pdbx_strand_id
1 'polypeptide(L)'
;TSLDLFFSSKSSSLPMTLQIRTMHNGYPTQTILPFGIVSKEAADITTSTDALTATTFTFPSPVFLQPNTEYCFVGLCNNDDYTIFTARMGQTTLDASRLISKNPYLSSMFKSQNGGTWTPEQNEDVKFTVKRASFTENTTGTVTLVNDVIPALTLPQNPLQGNVTAGSGSTFGTN
;
A
#
# COMPACT_ATOMS: atom_id res chain seq x y z
N THR A 1 7.12 6.38 -0.93
CA THR A 1 7.86 5.19 -0.46
C THR A 1 7.21 4.55 0.75
N SER A 2 6.77 5.35 1.72
CA SER A 2 6.12 4.86 2.92
C SER A 2 5.10 5.84 3.47
N LEU A 3 4.19 5.33 4.30
CA LEU A 3 3.19 6.09 5.03
C LEU A 3 3.28 5.72 6.51
N ASP A 4 3.33 6.73 7.35
CA ASP A 4 3.26 6.57 8.80
C ASP A 4 1.81 6.78 9.26
N LEU A 5 1.30 5.85 10.05
CA LEU A 5 0.02 5.95 10.74
C LEU A 5 0.24 5.84 12.26
N PHE A 6 -0.69 6.38 13.03
CA PHE A 6 -0.58 6.45 14.48
C PHE A 6 -1.78 5.73 15.11
N PHE A 7 -1.49 4.71 15.91
CA PHE A 7 -2.51 3.85 16.50
C PHE A 7 -2.61 4.03 18.01
N SER A 8 -3.84 4.05 18.52
CA SER A 8 -4.12 3.99 19.96
C SER A 8 -4.40 2.56 20.44
N SER A 9 -4.95 1.72 19.58
CA SER A 9 -5.15 0.29 19.83
C SER A 9 -4.85 -0.55 18.60
N LYS A 10 -4.63 -1.85 18.79
CA LYS A 10 -4.37 -2.81 17.73
C LYS A 10 -4.97 -4.18 18.04
N SER A 11 -5.18 -4.98 17.01
CA SER A 11 -5.56 -6.38 17.17
C SER A 11 -4.43 -7.19 17.82
N SER A 12 -4.79 -8.29 18.47
CA SER A 12 -3.84 -9.26 19.02
C SER A 12 -3.24 -10.19 17.96
N SER A 13 -3.93 -10.39 16.83
CA SER A 13 -3.58 -11.44 15.85
C SER A 13 -3.80 -11.08 14.39
N LEU A 14 -4.75 -10.19 14.07
CA LEU A 14 -5.09 -9.90 12.67
C LEU A 14 -4.22 -8.80 12.09
N PRO A 15 -3.73 -8.97 10.84
CA PRO A 15 -2.94 -7.95 10.17
C PRO A 15 -3.79 -6.75 9.73
N MET A 16 -3.11 -5.63 9.51
CA MET A 16 -3.66 -4.46 8.85
C MET A 16 -3.04 -4.26 7.49
N THR A 17 -3.87 -4.06 6.48
CA THR A 17 -3.44 -3.81 5.10
C THR A 17 -3.67 -2.34 4.74
N LEU A 18 -2.64 -1.71 4.18
CA LEU A 18 -2.70 -0.35 3.64
C LEU A 18 -2.60 -0.40 2.12
N GLN A 19 -3.48 0.34 1.44
CA GLN A 19 -3.54 0.41 -0.01
C GLN A 19 -3.52 1.86 -0.48
N ILE A 20 -2.85 2.12 -1.60
CA ILE A 20 -2.99 3.38 -2.33
C ILE A 20 -3.92 3.14 -3.52
N ARG A 21 -5.02 3.88 -3.57
CA ARG A 21 -6.05 3.74 -4.60
C ARG A 21 -6.25 5.03 -5.38
N THR A 22 -6.78 4.89 -6.58
CA THR A 22 -7.27 6.03 -7.36
C THR A 22 -8.57 6.57 -6.77
N MET A 23 -8.86 7.84 -7.09
CA MET A 23 -10.14 8.46 -6.77
C MET A 23 -10.93 8.73 -8.04
N HIS A 24 -12.25 8.69 -7.94
CA HIS A 24 -13.16 9.08 -9.01
C HIS A 24 -14.34 9.87 -8.44
N ASN A 25 -14.60 11.04 -9.00
CA ASN A 25 -15.61 11.97 -8.52
C ASN A 25 -15.55 12.25 -7.01
N GLY A 26 -14.32 12.37 -6.47
CA GLY A 26 -14.08 12.63 -5.05
C GLY A 26 -14.25 11.43 -4.12
N TYR A 27 -14.42 10.20 -4.64
CA TYR A 27 -14.58 8.98 -3.85
C TYR A 27 -13.47 7.96 -4.13
N PRO A 28 -13.05 7.18 -3.11
CA PRO A 28 -12.12 6.07 -3.31
C PRO A 28 -12.67 5.01 -4.27
N THR A 29 -11.85 4.58 -5.23
CA THR A 29 -12.19 3.47 -6.13
C THR A 29 -11.66 2.14 -5.59
N GLN A 30 -11.91 1.04 -6.32
CA GLN A 30 -11.33 -0.27 -6.03
C GLN A 30 -9.97 -0.48 -6.72
N THR A 31 -9.52 0.46 -7.54
CA THR A 31 -8.28 0.33 -8.29
C THR A 31 -7.08 0.68 -7.43
N ILE A 32 -6.25 -0.32 -7.14
CA ILE A 32 -5.00 -0.18 -6.40
C ILE A 32 -3.89 0.18 -7.37
N LEU A 33 -3.03 1.12 -7.00
CA LEU A 33 -1.87 1.48 -7.81
C LEU A 33 -0.81 0.35 -7.80
N PRO A 34 -0.02 0.20 -8.86
CA PRO A 34 1.12 -0.72 -8.85
C PRO A 34 2.02 -0.47 -7.64
N PHE A 35 2.40 -1.55 -6.95
CA PHE A 35 3.15 -1.53 -5.68
C PHE A 35 2.45 -0.79 -4.51
N GLY A 36 1.21 -0.35 -4.69
CA GLY A 36 0.43 0.43 -3.73
C GLY A 36 -0.28 -0.41 -2.66
N ILE A 37 0.23 -1.59 -2.31
CA ILE A 37 -0.32 -2.44 -1.26
C ILE A 37 0.79 -2.91 -0.32
N VAL A 38 0.52 -2.85 0.97
CA VAL A 38 1.41 -3.37 2.02
C VAL A 38 0.58 -3.85 3.19
N SER A 39 0.93 -5.01 3.75
CA SER A 39 0.33 -5.56 4.95
C SER A 39 1.34 -5.59 6.09
N LYS A 40 0.87 -5.35 7.31
CA LYS A 40 1.65 -5.49 8.54
C LYS A 40 0.93 -6.40 9.51
N GLU A 41 1.70 -7.31 10.10
CA GLU A 41 1.20 -8.15 11.18
C GLU A 41 0.91 -7.32 12.44
N ALA A 42 -0.01 -7.79 13.27
CA ALA A 42 -0.38 -7.10 14.51
C ALA A 42 0.83 -6.86 15.43
N ALA A 43 1.82 -7.77 15.42
CA ALA A 43 3.05 -7.65 16.20
C ALA A 43 3.88 -6.43 15.79
N ASP A 44 3.89 -6.08 14.51
CA ASP A 44 4.69 -4.99 13.93
C ASP A 44 4.01 -3.61 14.01
N ILE A 45 2.80 -3.57 14.55
CA ILE A 45 2.07 -2.31 14.76
C ILE A 45 2.33 -1.81 16.18
N THR A 46 2.84 -0.59 16.26
CA THR A 46 3.09 0.10 17.53
C THR A 46 1.90 0.98 17.89
N THR A 47 1.56 1.01 19.17
CA THR A 47 0.50 1.86 19.73
C THR A 47 1.08 2.87 20.70
N SER A 48 0.42 4.02 20.86
CA SER A 48 0.78 5.03 21.85
C SER A 48 -0.48 5.72 22.38
N THR A 49 -0.34 6.41 23.49
CA THR A 49 -1.43 7.20 24.11
C THR A 49 -1.39 8.66 23.68
N ASP A 50 -0.27 9.10 23.13
CA ASP A 50 0.03 10.51 22.80
C ASP A 50 0.09 10.79 21.29
N ALA A 51 -0.16 9.77 20.46
CA ALA A 51 -0.04 9.85 19.02
C ALA A 51 1.35 10.25 18.50
N LEU A 52 2.43 10.06 19.27
CA LEU A 52 3.80 10.41 18.86
C LEU A 52 4.52 9.24 18.21
N THR A 53 4.15 8.00 18.54
CA THR A 53 4.78 6.80 17.99
C THR A 53 4.10 6.38 16.70
N ALA A 54 4.84 6.44 15.59
CA ALA A 54 4.35 6.06 14.28
C ALA A 54 4.56 4.58 13.98
N THR A 55 3.61 3.97 13.30
CA THR A 55 3.81 2.72 12.57
C THR A 55 4.05 3.04 11.11
N THR A 56 5.24 2.69 10.59
CA THR A 56 5.62 2.95 9.20
C THR A 56 5.22 1.79 8.30
N PHE A 57 4.38 2.06 7.32
CA PHE A 57 4.06 1.14 6.22
C PHE A 57 4.95 1.44 5.03
N THR A 58 5.93 0.58 4.75
CA THR A 58 6.87 0.74 3.64
C THR A 58 6.39 -0.09 2.46
N PHE A 59 6.10 0.55 1.34
CA PHE A 59 5.69 -0.13 0.11
C PHE A 59 6.88 -0.87 -0.53
N PRO A 60 6.63 -2.00 -1.23
CA PRO A 60 7.70 -2.82 -1.83
C PRO A 60 8.52 -2.06 -2.86
N SER A 61 7.97 -1.05 -3.49
CA SER A 61 8.63 -0.11 -4.39
C SER A 61 8.01 1.27 -4.25
N PRO A 62 8.70 2.35 -4.67
CA PRO A 62 8.09 3.67 -4.73
C PRO A 62 6.83 3.66 -5.60
N VAL A 63 5.71 4.06 -5.04
CA VAL A 63 4.44 4.18 -5.76
C VAL A 63 4.47 5.47 -6.57
N PHE A 64 4.24 5.36 -7.88
CA PHE A 64 4.19 6.52 -8.76
C PHE A 64 2.83 7.22 -8.65
N LEU A 65 2.86 8.50 -8.33
CA LEU A 65 1.68 9.37 -8.29
C LEU A 65 1.83 10.45 -9.36
N GLN A 66 0.82 10.58 -10.21
CA GLN A 66 0.80 11.63 -11.22
C GLN A 66 0.53 12.99 -10.57
N PRO A 67 1.18 14.06 -11.04
CA PRO A 67 0.88 15.39 -10.54
C PRO A 67 -0.56 15.80 -10.89
N ASN A 68 -1.16 16.63 -10.04
CA ASN A 68 -2.53 17.14 -10.19
C ASN A 68 -3.61 16.05 -10.31
N THR A 69 -3.36 14.89 -9.71
CA THR A 69 -4.30 13.77 -9.67
C THR A 69 -4.57 13.40 -8.22
N GLU A 70 -5.83 13.18 -7.88
CA GLU A 70 -6.22 12.77 -6.54
C GLU A 70 -6.04 11.28 -6.33
N TYR A 71 -5.48 10.94 -5.17
CA TYR A 71 -5.31 9.58 -4.69
C TYR A 71 -5.73 9.50 -3.23
N CYS A 72 -6.02 8.31 -2.77
CA CYS A 72 -6.28 8.05 -1.37
C CYS A 72 -5.45 6.87 -0.86
N PHE A 73 -5.21 6.86 0.43
CA PHE A 73 -4.78 5.65 1.12
C PHE A 73 -5.98 5.05 1.86
N VAL A 74 -6.05 3.73 1.85
CA VAL A 74 -7.15 2.97 2.46
C VAL A 74 -6.55 1.96 3.42
N GLY A 75 -6.92 2.07 4.69
CA GLY A 75 -6.59 1.07 5.72
C GLY A 75 -7.72 0.04 5.81
N LEU A 76 -7.36 -1.22 5.75
CA LEU A 76 -8.28 -2.36 5.82
C LEU A 76 -7.87 -3.31 6.93
N CYS A 77 -8.83 -3.67 7.77
CA CYS A 77 -8.69 -4.72 8.78
C CYS A 77 -9.99 -5.51 8.87
N ASN A 78 -9.92 -6.76 9.34
CA ASN A 78 -11.07 -7.65 9.45
C ASN A 78 -11.68 -7.67 10.87
N ASN A 79 -11.34 -6.67 11.68
CA ASN A 79 -11.90 -6.47 13.01
C ASN A 79 -11.95 -4.98 13.36
N ASP A 80 -12.51 -4.64 14.50
CA ASP A 80 -12.68 -3.30 15.06
C ASP A 80 -11.65 -2.93 16.15
N ASP A 81 -10.65 -3.80 16.39
CA ASP A 81 -9.64 -3.60 17.43
C ASP A 81 -8.65 -2.46 17.09
N TYR A 82 -8.50 -2.16 15.81
CA TYR A 82 -7.59 -1.09 15.36
C TYR A 82 -8.24 0.27 15.49
N THR A 83 -7.64 1.12 16.32
CA THR A 83 -8.05 2.52 16.44
C THR A 83 -6.90 3.45 16.02
N ILE A 84 -7.17 4.35 15.09
CA ILE A 84 -6.21 5.32 14.54
C ILE A 84 -6.50 6.69 15.13
N PHE A 85 -5.45 7.45 15.42
CA PHE A 85 -5.60 8.83 15.87
C PHE A 85 -6.11 9.74 14.75
N THR A 86 -7.14 10.49 15.07
CA THR A 86 -7.77 11.48 14.21
C THR A 86 -7.80 12.84 14.89
N ALA A 87 -7.93 13.91 14.11
CA ALA A 87 -8.19 15.24 14.58
C ALA A 87 -9.61 15.65 14.16
N ARG A 88 -10.44 16.06 15.11
CA ARG A 88 -11.82 16.49 14.86
C ARG A 88 -12.02 17.96 15.20
N MET A 89 -12.62 18.71 14.29
CA MET A 89 -12.94 20.11 14.52
C MET A 89 -13.86 20.28 15.72
N GLY A 90 -13.58 21.28 16.57
CA GLY A 90 -14.33 21.54 17.80
C GLY A 90 -13.86 20.73 19.00
N GLN A 91 -12.90 19.81 18.84
CA GLN A 91 -12.26 19.10 19.95
C GLN A 91 -10.92 19.74 20.32
N THR A 92 -10.49 19.54 21.54
CA THR A 92 -9.15 19.95 22.00
C THR A 92 -8.10 18.90 21.58
N THR A 93 -6.86 19.37 21.40
CA THR A 93 -5.70 18.48 21.22
C THR A 93 -5.52 17.56 22.43
N LEU A 94 -4.80 16.44 22.27
CA LEU A 94 -4.58 15.45 23.35
C LEU A 94 -3.97 16.07 24.63
N ASP A 95 -3.12 17.10 24.46
CA ASP A 95 -2.51 17.86 25.57
C ASP A 95 -3.43 18.97 26.12
N ALA A 96 -4.66 19.06 25.63
CA ALA A 96 -5.65 20.09 25.98
C ALA A 96 -5.19 21.54 25.78
N SER A 97 -4.08 21.77 25.06
CA SER A 97 -3.48 23.12 24.90
C SER A 97 -4.19 23.95 23.83
N ARG A 98 -4.85 23.36 22.86
CA ARG A 98 -5.48 24.06 21.75
C ARG A 98 -6.80 23.43 21.33
N LEU A 99 -7.71 24.29 20.83
CA LEU A 99 -8.90 23.87 20.12
C LEU A 99 -8.58 23.66 18.64
N ILE A 100 -9.02 22.55 18.06
CA ILE A 100 -8.92 22.26 16.63
C ILE A 100 -10.00 23.06 15.91
N SER A 101 -9.61 24.19 15.32
CA SER A 101 -10.54 25.15 14.73
C SER A 101 -10.72 25.00 13.22
N LYS A 102 -9.79 24.30 12.55
CA LYS A 102 -9.84 24.05 11.09
C LYS A 102 -9.12 22.78 10.70
N ASN A 103 -9.57 22.17 9.60
CA ASN A 103 -8.80 21.15 8.90
C ASN A 103 -7.74 21.86 8.03
N PRO A 104 -6.43 21.60 8.23
CA PRO A 104 -5.38 22.27 7.46
C PRO A 104 -5.27 21.81 6.01
N TYR A 105 -5.84 20.65 5.68
CA TYR A 105 -5.79 20.06 4.34
C TYR A 105 -7.18 20.05 3.71
N LEU A 106 -7.22 20.19 2.38
CA LEU A 106 -8.45 20.07 1.57
C LEU A 106 -8.84 18.61 1.33
N SER A 107 -8.36 17.69 2.16
CA SER A 107 -8.70 16.27 2.08
C SER A 107 -9.97 15.96 2.86
N SER A 108 -10.66 14.90 2.47
CA SER A 108 -11.79 14.34 3.22
C SER A 108 -11.45 12.95 3.70
N MET A 109 -11.73 12.66 4.97
CA MET A 109 -11.69 11.32 5.50
C MET A 109 -12.95 10.57 5.08
N PHE A 110 -12.82 9.29 4.79
CA PHE A 110 -13.93 8.41 4.46
C PHE A 110 -13.96 7.22 5.39
N LYS A 111 -15.16 6.82 5.81
CA LYS A 111 -15.40 5.59 6.57
C LYS A 111 -16.18 4.58 5.72
N SER A 112 -15.83 3.31 5.83
CA SER A 112 -16.51 2.22 5.13
C SER A 112 -16.49 0.96 5.98
N GLN A 113 -17.58 0.22 5.98
CA GLN A 113 -17.66 -1.10 6.62
C GLN A 113 -17.36 -2.25 5.66
N ASN A 114 -17.52 -2.02 4.36
CA ASN A 114 -17.39 -3.05 3.33
C ASN A 114 -16.25 -2.79 2.33
N GLY A 115 -15.45 -1.73 2.55
CA GLY A 115 -14.35 -1.34 1.66
C GLY A 115 -14.77 -0.89 0.26
N GLY A 116 -16.07 -0.76 0.00
CA GLY A 116 -16.62 -0.41 -1.31
C GLY A 116 -17.56 0.81 -1.28
N THR A 117 -18.32 0.97 -0.20
CA THR A 117 -19.21 2.11 0.00
C THR A 117 -18.59 3.06 1.01
N TRP A 118 -18.43 4.33 0.65
CA TRP A 118 -17.71 5.31 1.42
C TRP A 118 -18.61 6.43 1.90
N THR A 119 -18.54 6.75 3.20
CA THR A 119 -19.21 7.87 3.83
C THR A 119 -18.17 8.96 4.13
N PRO A 120 -18.28 10.16 3.57
CA PRO A 120 -17.34 11.24 3.84
C PRO A 120 -17.53 11.84 5.23
N GLU A 121 -16.42 12.13 5.90
CA GLU A 121 -16.36 12.85 7.18
C GLU A 121 -15.60 14.16 6.98
N GLN A 122 -16.33 15.27 6.94
CA GLN A 122 -15.73 16.57 6.63
C GLN A 122 -15.06 17.25 7.83
N ASN A 123 -15.44 16.86 9.03
CA ASN A 123 -14.99 17.49 10.27
C ASN A 123 -13.87 16.73 10.98
N GLU A 124 -13.43 15.63 10.41
CA GLU A 124 -12.45 14.73 11.01
C GLU A 124 -11.42 14.31 9.97
N ASP A 125 -10.15 14.24 10.37
CA ASP A 125 -9.08 13.78 9.49
C ASP A 125 -8.09 12.88 10.26
N VAL A 126 -7.45 11.95 9.55
CA VAL A 126 -6.50 10.98 10.11
C VAL A 126 -5.14 11.65 10.28
N LYS A 127 -4.47 11.36 11.39
CA LYS A 127 -3.06 11.73 11.55
C LYS A 127 -2.17 10.80 10.73
N PHE A 128 -1.42 11.35 9.78
CA PHE A 128 -0.50 10.58 8.94
C PHE A 128 0.73 11.39 8.53
N THR A 129 1.77 10.70 8.05
CA THR A 129 2.94 11.30 7.41
C THR A 129 3.30 10.54 6.15
N VAL A 130 3.40 11.23 5.02
CA VAL A 130 3.82 10.64 3.74
C VAL A 130 5.31 10.88 3.54
N LYS A 131 6.05 9.80 3.25
CA LYS A 131 7.48 9.87 2.89
C LYS A 131 7.63 9.57 1.40
N ARG A 132 8.11 10.54 0.64
CA ARG A 132 8.37 10.40 -0.78
C ARG A 132 9.80 9.92 -1.05
N ALA A 133 10.04 9.34 -2.23
CA ALA A 133 11.39 9.09 -2.70
C ALA A 133 12.10 10.41 -2.99
N SER A 134 13.36 10.48 -2.63
CA SER A 134 14.27 11.54 -3.07
C SER A 134 15.26 10.92 -4.04
N PHE A 135 15.26 11.40 -5.28
CA PHE A 135 16.17 10.92 -6.31
C PHE A 135 17.34 11.91 -6.42
N THR A 136 18.54 11.37 -6.55
CA THR A 136 19.73 12.19 -6.86
C THR A 136 19.72 12.48 -8.35
N GLU A 137 19.58 13.74 -8.70
CA GLU A 137 19.58 14.20 -10.09
C GLU A 137 21.02 14.26 -10.64
N ASN A 138 21.17 14.22 -11.96
CA ASN A 138 22.44 14.33 -12.69
C ASN A 138 23.49 13.26 -12.34
N THR A 139 23.04 12.07 -11.97
CA THR A 139 23.90 10.90 -11.78
C THR A 139 23.54 9.81 -12.78
N THR A 140 24.56 9.07 -13.23
CA THR A 140 24.34 7.86 -14.04
C THR A 140 24.09 6.67 -13.12
N GLY A 141 23.06 5.89 -13.43
CA GLY A 141 22.76 4.61 -12.76
C GLY A 141 22.85 3.45 -13.74
N THR A 142 23.20 2.27 -13.25
CA THR A 142 23.14 1.04 -14.03
C THR A 142 21.86 0.28 -13.65
N VAL A 143 21.05 -0.05 -14.64
CA VAL A 143 19.88 -0.92 -14.47
C VAL A 143 20.22 -2.27 -15.08
N THR A 144 20.18 -3.31 -14.24
CA THR A 144 20.32 -4.69 -14.71
C THR A 144 18.90 -5.26 -14.82
N LEU A 145 18.48 -5.55 -16.04
CA LEU A 145 17.23 -6.25 -16.31
C LEU A 145 17.51 -7.75 -16.31
N VAL A 146 16.84 -8.46 -15.43
CA VAL A 146 16.92 -9.92 -15.34
C VAL A 146 15.55 -10.47 -15.71
N ASN A 147 15.52 -11.36 -16.71
CA ASN A 147 14.30 -12.08 -17.02
C ASN A 147 13.96 -13.03 -15.86
N ASP A 148 12.69 -13.05 -15.50
CA ASP A 148 12.21 -14.06 -14.56
C ASP A 148 12.39 -15.45 -15.13
N VAL A 149 12.60 -16.42 -14.24
CA VAL A 149 12.71 -17.83 -14.65
C VAL A 149 11.33 -18.24 -15.18
N ILE A 150 11.22 -18.42 -16.49
CA ILE A 150 10.02 -18.98 -17.09
C ILE A 150 9.94 -20.44 -16.62
N PRO A 151 8.93 -20.82 -15.83
CA PRO A 151 8.79 -22.21 -15.42
C PRO A 151 8.63 -23.08 -16.67
N ALA A 152 9.64 -23.92 -16.94
CA ALA A 152 9.55 -24.89 -18.00
C ALA A 152 8.48 -25.91 -17.62
N LEU A 153 7.38 -25.94 -18.35
CA LEU A 153 6.41 -27.03 -18.27
C LEU A 153 7.03 -28.27 -18.95
N THR A 154 7.36 -29.23 -18.12
CA THR A 154 7.73 -30.56 -18.67
C THR A 154 6.46 -31.18 -19.25
N LEU A 155 6.37 -31.25 -20.54
CA LEU A 155 5.27 -31.96 -21.21
C LEU A 155 5.37 -33.44 -20.86
N PRO A 156 4.30 -34.10 -20.38
CA PRO A 156 4.31 -35.52 -20.03
C PRO A 156 4.61 -36.41 -21.25
N GLN A 157 4.33 -35.92 -22.45
CA GLN A 157 4.73 -36.48 -23.71
C GLN A 157 5.25 -35.38 -24.63
N ASN A 158 6.39 -35.58 -25.25
CA ASN A 158 6.90 -34.67 -26.25
C ASN A 158 6.13 -34.91 -27.58
N PRO A 159 5.25 -33.98 -27.99
CA PRO A 159 4.48 -34.15 -29.21
C PRO A 159 5.34 -34.14 -30.48
N LEU A 160 6.63 -33.76 -30.36
CA LEU A 160 7.58 -33.71 -31.46
C LEU A 160 8.52 -34.93 -31.50
N GLN A 161 8.40 -35.86 -30.56
CA GLN A 161 9.08 -37.15 -30.61
C GLN A 161 8.29 -38.12 -31.50
N GLY A 162 8.41 -37.98 -32.80
CA GLY A 162 8.38 -39.16 -33.63
C GLY A 162 9.65 -39.97 -33.29
N ASN A 163 9.56 -41.31 -33.24
CA ASN A 163 10.61 -42.30 -32.96
C ASN A 163 12.05 -41.90 -33.33
N VAL A 164 12.59 -40.89 -32.64
CA VAL A 164 14.00 -40.54 -32.77
C VAL A 164 14.74 -41.34 -31.71
N THR A 165 15.27 -42.44 -32.10
CA THR A 165 16.30 -43.11 -31.31
C THR A 165 17.48 -42.14 -31.24
N ALA A 166 17.75 -41.61 -30.08
CA ALA A 166 18.88 -40.71 -29.84
C ALA A 166 20.16 -41.53 -30.12
N GLY A 167 20.68 -41.41 -31.31
CA GLY A 167 22.05 -41.77 -31.59
C GLY A 167 22.98 -40.70 -31.01
N SER A 168 24.12 -41.12 -30.53
CA SER A 168 25.21 -40.24 -30.12
C SER A 168 25.47 -39.22 -31.24
N GLY A 169 25.10 -37.96 -31.04
CA GLY A 169 25.32 -36.88 -31.99
C GLY A 169 24.10 -36.25 -32.64
N SER A 170 22.88 -36.57 -32.18
CA SER A 170 21.67 -35.95 -32.72
C SER A 170 21.51 -34.55 -32.18
N THR A 171 21.74 -33.53 -32.99
CA THR A 171 21.38 -32.13 -32.71
C THR A 171 19.99 -31.87 -33.23
N PHE A 172 19.07 -31.42 -32.40
CA PHE A 172 17.82 -30.87 -32.86
C PHE A 172 18.09 -29.50 -33.50
N GLY A 173 17.82 -29.39 -34.79
CA GLY A 173 17.80 -28.10 -35.45
C GLY A 173 16.65 -27.26 -34.92
N THR A 174 16.96 -26.09 -34.37
CA THR A 174 15.97 -25.03 -34.12
C THR A 174 15.69 -24.36 -35.46
N ASN A 175 14.47 -24.46 -35.95
CA ASN A 175 13.94 -23.57 -36.98
C ASN A 175 13.45 -22.28 -36.34
#